data_a3483d6d14480b68dbbe010e4a9b0ed0
#
_entry.id   a3483d6d14480b68dbbe010e4a9b0ed0
#
_cell.length_a   1.000
_cell.length_b   1.000
_cell.length_c   1.000
_cell.angle_alpha   90.00
_cell.angle_beta   90.00
_cell.angle_gamma   90.00
#
_symmetry.space_group_name_H-M   'P 1'
#
loop_
_entity.id
_entity.type
_entity.pdbx_description
1 polymer ?
#
loop_
_entity_poly.entity_id
_entity_poly.type
_entity_poly.pdbx_seq_one_letter_code
_entity_poly.pdbx_strand_id
1 'polypeptide(L)'
;MVDAQWAIKQSDELIDGVIDTNLVGPYLLSNEVARKLIEKKEPGRMVNISSLAAFNTTPNSAAVLYSTTKSAIVRMTEALSVEWAKHHINVNAIAPGMFSSEMLDGMLERIGDVSQTLPRRRICTPEQMDSTLLFLVSPSSECVTGTCIKIDDGQTAR
;
A
#
# COMPACT_ATOMS: atom_id res chain seq x y z
N MET A 1 7.66 -3.73 5.85
CA MET A 1 8.11 -5.02 6.43
C MET A 1 7.07 -6.08 6.12
N VAL A 2 7.46 -7.31 5.86
CA VAL A 2 6.57 -8.46 5.66
C VAL A 2 6.85 -9.50 6.74
N ASP A 3 5.78 -10.08 7.28
CA ASP A 3 5.84 -11.20 8.21
C ASP A 3 5.90 -12.51 7.40
N ALA A 4 6.99 -13.21 7.42
CA ALA A 4 7.13 -14.49 6.71
C ALA A 4 6.91 -15.70 7.64
N GLN A 5 6.03 -15.55 8.65
CA GLN A 5 5.71 -16.58 9.64
C GLN A 5 4.20 -16.78 9.76
N TRP A 6 3.81 -18.02 10.05
CA TRP A 6 2.42 -18.32 10.41
C TRP A 6 2.01 -17.53 11.66
N ALA A 7 0.78 -16.99 11.68
CA ALA A 7 0.29 -16.13 12.75
C ALA A 7 0.53 -16.69 14.16
N ILE A 8 0.30 -17.98 14.34
CA ILE A 8 0.50 -18.68 15.64
C ILE A 8 1.98 -18.84 16.07
N LYS A 9 2.92 -18.44 15.22
CA LYS A 9 4.37 -18.54 15.47
C LYS A 9 5.07 -17.19 15.50
N GLN A 10 4.32 -16.10 15.34
CA GLN A 10 4.88 -14.76 15.37
C GLN A 10 5.22 -14.36 16.81
N SER A 11 6.39 -13.77 17.00
CA SER A 11 6.76 -13.16 18.28
C SER A 11 6.15 -11.76 18.41
N ASP A 12 6.04 -11.28 19.66
CA ASP A 12 5.52 -9.95 19.93
C ASP A 12 6.37 -8.87 19.23
N GLU A 13 7.71 -9.04 19.23
CA GLU A 13 8.62 -8.10 18.55
C GLU A 13 8.40 -8.06 17.03
N LEU A 14 8.09 -9.21 16.39
CA LEU A 14 7.76 -9.23 14.97
C LEU A 14 6.42 -8.54 14.72
N ILE A 15 5.43 -8.79 15.56
CA ILE A 15 4.11 -8.17 15.48
C ILE A 15 4.23 -6.65 15.59
N ASP A 16 4.90 -6.16 16.63
CA ASP A 16 5.12 -4.74 16.87
C ASP A 16 5.86 -4.10 15.69
N GLY A 17 6.96 -4.71 15.24
CA GLY A 17 7.76 -4.19 14.13
C GLY A 17 6.98 -4.10 12.80
N VAL A 18 6.11 -5.06 12.51
CA VAL A 18 5.25 -5.04 11.31
C VAL A 18 4.18 -3.95 11.44
N ILE A 19 3.53 -3.82 12.58
CA ILE A 19 2.51 -2.78 12.83
C ILE A 19 3.14 -1.40 12.78
N ASP A 20 4.24 -1.19 13.48
CA ASP A 20 4.94 0.10 13.54
C ASP A 20 5.37 0.55 12.14
N THR A 21 5.99 -0.34 11.37
CA THR A 21 6.49 0.01 10.04
C THR A 21 5.37 0.23 9.03
N ASN A 22 4.36 -0.65 9.03
CA ASN A 22 3.38 -0.67 7.94
C ASN A 22 2.14 0.18 8.21
N LEU A 23 1.83 0.50 9.46
CA LEU A 23 0.63 1.25 9.84
C LEU A 23 0.94 2.50 10.67
N VAL A 24 1.63 2.37 11.80
CA VAL A 24 1.88 3.50 12.70
C VAL A 24 2.74 4.56 12.01
N GLY A 25 3.82 4.17 11.35
CA GLY A 25 4.71 5.08 10.62
C GLY A 25 3.96 5.88 9.53
N PRO A 26 3.26 5.25 8.59
CA PRO A 26 2.44 5.95 7.60
C PRO A 26 1.37 6.85 8.22
N TYR A 27 0.71 6.43 9.30
CA TYR A 27 -0.29 7.23 9.99
C TYR A 27 0.32 8.50 10.58
N LEU A 28 1.44 8.39 11.32
CA LEU A 28 2.13 9.52 11.92
C LEU A 28 2.65 10.50 10.85
N LEU A 29 3.24 9.97 9.78
CA LEU A 29 3.74 10.79 8.68
C LEU A 29 2.59 11.55 7.99
N SER A 30 1.47 10.88 7.70
CA SER A 30 0.30 11.51 7.10
C SER A 30 -0.24 12.66 7.97
N ASN A 31 -0.34 12.43 9.29
CA ASN A 31 -0.79 13.47 10.23
C ASN A 31 0.16 14.67 10.26
N GLU A 32 1.48 14.43 10.27
CA GLU A 32 2.46 15.53 10.33
C GLU A 32 2.44 16.36 9.03
N VAL A 33 2.33 15.71 7.87
CA VAL A 33 2.20 16.40 6.59
C VAL A 33 0.90 17.21 6.55
N ALA A 34 -0.23 16.61 6.95
CA ALA A 34 -1.52 17.31 6.98
C ALA A 34 -1.48 18.53 7.91
N ARG A 35 -0.90 18.39 9.12
CA ARG A 35 -0.74 19.51 10.05
C ARG A 35 -0.04 20.69 9.41
N LYS A 36 1.09 20.44 8.74
CA LYS A 36 1.86 21.49 8.07
C LYS A 36 1.11 22.16 6.92
N LEU A 37 0.37 21.38 6.12
CA LEU A 37 -0.44 21.90 5.04
C LEU A 37 -1.59 22.77 5.57
N ILE A 38 -2.26 22.33 6.63
CA ILE A 38 -3.35 23.07 7.28
C ILE A 38 -2.85 24.39 7.89
N GLU A 39 -1.72 24.36 8.60
CA GLU A 39 -1.08 25.56 9.16
C GLU A 39 -0.75 26.59 8.08
N LYS A 40 -0.25 26.13 6.93
CA LYS A 40 0.08 27.00 5.78
C LYS A 40 -1.13 27.38 4.93
N LYS A 41 -2.29 26.76 5.15
CA LYS A 41 -3.48 26.86 4.29
C LYS A 41 -3.20 26.48 2.83
N GLU A 42 -2.37 25.46 2.62
CA GLU A 42 -1.98 24.94 1.32
C GLU A 42 -2.75 23.63 1.03
N PRO A 43 -3.26 23.43 -0.20
CA PRO A 43 -3.81 22.14 -0.61
C PRO A 43 -2.72 21.09 -0.70
N GLY A 44 -3.08 19.83 -0.53
CA GLY A 44 -2.11 18.73 -0.58
C GLY A 44 -2.59 17.48 -1.28
N ARG A 45 -1.65 16.62 -1.63
CA ARG A 45 -1.92 15.30 -2.20
C ARG A 45 -1.01 14.28 -1.56
N MET A 46 -1.61 13.25 -1.00
CA MET A 46 -0.91 12.14 -0.37
C MET A 46 -1.27 10.84 -1.07
N VAL A 47 -0.27 10.01 -1.29
CA VAL A 47 -0.46 8.67 -1.84
C VAL A 47 0.16 7.65 -0.90
N ASN A 48 -0.68 6.86 -0.27
CA ASN A 48 -0.28 5.77 0.60
C ASN A 48 0.01 4.50 -0.20
N ILE A 49 0.99 3.72 0.23
CA ILE A 49 1.34 2.46 -0.41
C ILE A 49 0.70 1.30 0.35
N SER A 50 -0.36 0.75 -0.23
CA SER A 50 -0.99 -0.49 0.22
C SER A 50 -0.32 -1.71 -0.45
N SER A 51 -1.08 -2.71 -0.76
CA SER A 51 -0.67 -3.93 -1.48
C SER A 51 -1.89 -4.67 -2.00
N LEU A 52 -1.72 -5.53 -3.01
CA LEU A 52 -2.75 -6.51 -3.35
C LEU A 52 -3.13 -7.41 -2.18
N ALA A 53 -2.21 -7.66 -1.27
CA ALA A 53 -2.46 -8.42 -0.05
C ALA A 53 -3.57 -7.81 0.83
N ALA A 54 -3.92 -6.54 0.64
CA ALA A 54 -5.07 -5.92 1.29
C ALA A 54 -6.43 -6.46 0.79
N PHE A 55 -6.46 -7.04 -0.39
CA PHE A 55 -7.70 -7.46 -1.08
C PHE A 55 -7.76 -8.96 -1.37
N ASN A 56 -6.64 -9.64 -1.27
CA ASN A 56 -6.54 -11.05 -1.62
C ASN A 56 -5.67 -11.81 -0.63
N THR A 57 -6.12 -13.00 -0.27
CA THR A 57 -5.35 -13.96 0.53
C THR A 57 -5.26 -15.27 -0.23
N THR A 58 -4.09 -15.88 -0.23
CA THR A 58 -3.87 -17.17 -0.87
C THR A 58 -3.67 -18.26 0.19
N PRO A 59 -4.16 -19.49 -0.03
CA PRO A 59 -3.80 -20.61 0.80
C PRO A 59 -2.27 -20.72 0.91
N ASN A 60 -1.79 -21.10 2.06
CA ASN A 60 -0.35 -21.24 2.34
C ASN A 60 0.46 -19.92 2.31
N SER A 61 -0.19 -18.76 2.33
CA SER A 61 0.47 -17.49 2.53
C SER A 61 0.65 -17.21 4.02
N ALA A 62 1.89 -17.14 4.48
CA ALA A 62 2.23 -16.79 5.86
C ALA A 62 2.40 -15.27 5.99
N ALA A 63 1.37 -14.49 5.63
CA ALA A 63 1.42 -13.03 5.58
C ALA A 63 0.13 -12.38 6.13
N VAL A 64 -0.47 -12.99 7.16
CA VAL A 64 -1.75 -12.52 7.71
C VAL A 64 -1.64 -11.11 8.29
N LEU A 65 -0.62 -10.87 9.11
CA LEU A 65 -0.41 -9.56 9.74
C LEU A 65 -0.08 -8.50 8.71
N TYR A 66 0.79 -8.79 7.75
CA TYR A 66 1.08 -7.91 6.63
C TYR A 66 -0.20 -7.53 5.87
N SER A 67 -1.00 -8.50 5.49
CA SER A 67 -2.28 -8.28 4.78
C SER A 67 -3.22 -7.40 5.61
N THR A 68 -3.29 -7.65 6.92
CA THR A 68 -4.09 -6.84 7.85
C THR A 68 -3.61 -5.38 7.88
N THR A 69 -2.30 -5.15 8.01
CA THR A 69 -1.76 -3.77 8.00
C THR A 69 -2.01 -3.08 6.67
N LYS A 70 -1.90 -3.79 5.53
CA LYS A 70 -2.15 -3.21 4.20
C LYS A 70 -3.64 -2.93 3.95
N SER A 71 -4.55 -3.72 4.51
CA SER A 71 -5.99 -3.41 4.54
C SER A 71 -6.28 -2.18 5.40
N ALA A 72 -5.62 -2.06 6.55
CA ALA A 72 -5.72 -0.89 7.40
C ALA A 72 -5.27 0.40 6.69
N ILE A 73 -4.23 0.36 5.84
CA ILE A 73 -3.80 1.50 5.01
C ILE A 73 -4.91 1.92 4.04
N VAL A 74 -5.63 0.98 3.43
CA VAL A 74 -6.78 1.31 2.56
C VAL A 74 -7.84 2.05 3.36
N ARG A 75 -8.25 1.50 4.51
CA ARG A 75 -9.27 2.14 5.35
C ARG A 75 -8.82 3.48 5.92
N MET A 76 -7.55 3.59 6.34
CA MET A 76 -6.94 4.85 6.77
C MET A 76 -7.04 5.91 5.67
N THR A 77 -6.71 5.56 4.44
CA THR A 77 -6.79 6.44 3.27
C THR A 77 -8.20 6.98 3.06
N GLU A 78 -9.21 6.12 3.10
CA GLU A 78 -10.62 6.49 3.00
C GLU A 78 -11.04 7.46 4.11
N ALA A 79 -10.71 7.14 5.37
CA ALA A 79 -11.07 7.94 6.51
C ALA A 79 -10.42 9.33 6.50
N LEU A 80 -9.10 9.39 6.25
CA LEU A 80 -8.35 10.64 6.20
C LEU A 80 -8.79 11.53 5.03
N SER A 81 -9.19 10.95 3.90
CA SER A 81 -9.70 11.72 2.75
C SER A 81 -10.96 12.50 3.08
N VAL A 82 -11.85 11.91 3.89
CA VAL A 82 -13.07 12.57 4.36
C VAL A 82 -12.77 13.63 5.43
N GLU A 83 -11.90 13.28 6.40
CA GLU A 83 -11.57 14.17 7.51
C GLU A 83 -10.88 15.46 7.01
N TRP A 84 -9.99 15.35 6.02
CA TRP A 84 -9.19 16.47 5.53
C TRP A 84 -9.75 17.12 4.26
N ALA A 85 -10.90 16.67 3.74
CA ALA A 85 -11.54 17.24 2.55
C ALA A 85 -11.75 18.76 2.65
N LYS A 86 -12.19 19.25 3.80
CA LYS A 86 -12.39 20.69 4.05
C LYS A 86 -11.10 21.54 3.99
N HIS A 87 -9.94 20.89 4.00
CA HIS A 87 -8.65 21.53 3.88
C HIS A 87 -8.02 21.36 2.49
N HIS A 88 -8.79 20.83 1.52
CA HIS A 88 -8.32 20.53 0.15
C HIS A 88 -7.09 19.61 0.14
N ILE A 89 -7.05 18.63 1.04
CA ILE A 89 -6.01 17.61 1.09
C ILE A 89 -6.60 16.31 0.56
N ASN A 90 -6.12 15.88 -0.61
CA ASN A 90 -6.49 14.59 -1.18
C ASN A 90 -5.61 13.49 -0.61
N VAL A 91 -6.24 12.40 -0.18
CA VAL A 91 -5.54 11.22 0.33
C VAL A 91 -5.99 10.01 -0.49
N ASN A 92 -5.07 9.40 -1.21
CA ASN A 92 -5.31 8.23 -2.04
C ASN A 92 -4.32 7.12 -1.70
N ALA A 93 -4.53 5.95 -2.23
CA ALA A 93 -3.61 4.83 -2.11
C ALA A 93 -3.36 4.16 -3.47
N ILE A 94 -2.22 3.51 -3.59
CA ILE A 94 -1.96 2.52 -4.62
C ILE A 94 -1.75 1.15 -3.96
N ALA A 95 -2.21 0.11 -4.61
CA ALA A 95 -2.06 -1.27 -4.18
C ALA A 95 -1.30 -2.06 -5.24
N PRO A 96 0.05 -2.08 -5.17
CA PRO A 96 0.86 -2.82 -6.11
C PRO A 96 0.65 -4.33 -6.00
N GLY A 97 0.74 -5.01 -7.13
CA GLY A 97 0.94 -6.45 -7.20
C GLY A 97 2.41 -6.84 -7.04
N MET A 98 2.84 -7.82 -7.80
CA MET A 98 4.23 -8.23 -7.81
C MET A 98 5.05 -7.29 -8.69
N PHE A 99 5.85 -6.46 -8.02
CA PHE A 99 6.84 -5.57 -8.62
C PHE A 99 8.23 -5.96 -8.14
N SER A 100 9.24 -5.84 -9.01
CA SER A 100 10.62 -6.12 -8.63
C SER A 100 11.06 -5.20 -7.49
N SER A 101 11.63 -5.78 -6.45
CA SER A 101 12.07 -5.10 -5.24
C SER A 101 12.88 -6.09 -4.39
N GLU A 102 13.74 -5.59 -3.51
CA GLU A 102 14.48 -6.42 -2.54
C GLU A 102 13.56 -7.33 -1.71
N MET A 103 12.36 -6.85 -1.37
CA MET A 103 11.37 -7.64 -0.63
C MET A 103 10.86 -8.82 -1.46
N LEU A 104 10.60 -8.60 -2.76
CA LEU A 104 10.17 -9.66 -3.67
C LEU A 104 11.31 -10.65 -3.92
N ASP A 105 12.52 -10.17 -4.11
CA ASP A 105 13.70 -11.02 -4.32
C ASP A 105 13.88 -11.99 -3.16
N GLY A 106 13.82 -11.51 -1.92
CA GLY A 106 13.87 -12.35 -0.72
C GLY A 106 12.69 -13.32 -0.60
N MET A 107 11.53 -13.02 -1.19
CA MET A 107 10.42 -13.98 -1.29
C MET A 107 10.72 -15.05 -2.35
N LEU A 108 11.19 -14.66 -3.54
CA LEU A 108 11.49 -15.57 -4.64
C LEU A 108 12.62 -16.54 -4.31
N GLU A 109 13.61 -16.13 -3.52
CA GLU A 109 14.64 -17.03 -2.98
C GLU A 109 14.05 -18.19 -2.17
N ARG A 110 12.93 -17.96 -1.47
CA ARG A 110 12.28 -18.98 -0.62
C ARG A 110 11.30 -19.87 -1.36
N ILE A 111 10.56 -19.32 -2.34
CA ILE A 111 9.46 -20.03 -3.00
C ILE A 111 9.71 -20.32 -4.48
N GLY A 112 10.83 -19.82 -5.05
CA GLY A 112 11.16 -19.93 -6.46
C GLY A 112 10.47 -18.89 -7.34
N ASP A 113 10.76 -18.91 -8.64
CA ASP A 113 10.16 -18.02 -9.62
C ASP A 113 8.67 -18.36 -9.82
N VAL A 114 7.81 -17.41 -9.50
CA VAL A 114 6.36 -17.51 -9.65
C VAL A 114 5.83 -16.77 -10.89
N SER A 115 6.70 -16.16 -11.68
CA SER A 115 6.31 -15.33 -12.83
C SER A 115 5.35 -16.05 -13.77
N GLN A 116 5.61 -17.33 -14.03
CA GLN A 116 4.80 -18.15 -14.94
C GLN A 116 3.38 -18.45 -14.44
N THR A 117 3.13 -18.25 -13.14
CA THR A 117 1.78 -18.42 -12.53
C THR A 117 0.95 -17.14 -12.62
N LEU A 118 1.59 -16.00 -12.92
CA LEU A 118 0.90 -14.72 -13.02
C LEU A 118 0.14 -14.61 -14.35
N PRO A 119 -0.98 -13.85 -14.39
CA PRO A 119 -1.82 -13.74 -15.60
C PRO A 119 -1.06 -13.32 -16.85
N ARG A 120 -0.12 -12.37 -16.73
CA ARG A 120 0.73 -11.92 -17.83
C ARG A 120 2.13 -12.54 -17.83
N ARG A 121 2.36 -13.54 -16.99
CA ARG A 121 3.61 -14.32 -16.91
C ARG A 121 4.85 -13.45 -16.72
N ARG A 122 4.71 -12.37 -15.94
CA ARG A 122 5.81 -11.45 -15.67
C ARG A 122 5.68 -10.80 -14.30
N ILE A 123 6.80 -10.36 -13.77
CA ILE A 123 6.90 -9.43 -12.66
C ILE A 123 7.02 -8.02 -13.25
N CYS A 124 6.29 -7.06 -12.69
CA CYS A 124 6.32 -5.68 -13.12
C CYS A 124 7.57 -4.96 -12.61
N THR A 125 7.94 -3.85 -13.26
CA THR A 125 9.02 -2.96 -12.78
C THR A 125 8.45 -1.72 -12.10
N PRO A 126 9.17 -1.10 -11.15
CA PRO A 126 8.70 0.08 -10.41
C PRO A 126 8.23 1.24 -11.30
N GLU A 127 8.90 1.46 -12.44
CA GLU A 127 8.57 2.54 -13.38
C GLU A 127 7.15 2.40 -13.96
N GLN A 128 6.59 1.20 -13.95
CA GLN A 128 5.22 0.95 -14.42
C GLN A 128 4.14 1.50 -13.45
N MET A 129 4.54 1.99 -12.26
CA MET A 129 3.65 2.70 -11.33
C MET A 129 3.61 4.20 -11.57
N ASP A 130 4.58 4.77 -12.27
CA ASP A 130 4.79 6.21 -12.39
C ASP A 130 3.55 6.94 -12.93
N SER A 131 2.94 6.43 -13.98
CA SER A 131 1.75 7.06 -14.58
C SER A 131 0.58 7.16 -13.60
N THR A 132 0.35 6.13 -12.78
CA THR A 132 -0.72 6.15 -11.77
C THR A 132 -0.37 7.10 -10.63
N LEU A 133 0.88 7.11 -10.17
CA LEU A 133 1.35 8.03 -9.15
C LEU A 133 1.20 9.48 -9.64
N LEU A 134 1.70 9.78 -10.84
CA LEU A 134 1.59 11.12 -11.44
C LEU A 134 0.13 11.55 -11.62
N PHE A 135 -0.77 10.64 -12.01
CA PHE A 135 -2.20 10.92 -12.05
C PHE A 135 -2.74 11.32 -10.68
N LEU A 136 -2.44 10.58 -9.61
CA LEU A 136 -2.96 10.84 -8.27
C LEU A 136 -2.40 12.14 -7.64
N VAL A 137 -1.18 12.54 -8.01
CA VAL A 137 -0.57 13.79 -7.49
C VAL A 137 -0.76 14.99 -8.41
N SER A 138 -1.35 14.80 -9.60
CA SER A 138 -1.63 15.88 -10.55
C SER A 138 -2.63 16.89 -9.98
N PRO A 139 -2.41 18.20 -10.16
CA PRO A 139 -3.44 19.22 -9.90
C PRO A 139 -4.76 18.94 -10.63
N SER A 140 -4.71 18.36 -11.83
CA SER A 140 -5.90 18.02 -12.63
C SER A 140 -6.76 16.91 -12.04
N SER A 141 -6.25 16.19 -11.04
CA SER A 141 -6.97 15.12 -10.32
C SER A 141 -7.56 15.60 -8.99
N GLU A 142 -7.88 16.88 -8.86
CA GLU A 142 -8.35 17.50 -7.61
C GLU A 142 -9.57 16.79 -7.00
N CYS A 143 -10.47 16.28 -7.82
CA CYS A 143 -11.67 15.57 -7.37
C CYS A 143 -11.42 14.09 -7.01
N VAL A 144 -10.18 13.59 -7.16
CA VAL A 144 -9.83 12.20 -6.88
C VAL A 144 -9.26 12.10 -5.46
N THR A 145 -10.08 11.60 -4.52
CA THR A 145 -9.66 11.38 -3.13
C THR A 145 -10.38 10.17 -2.53
N GLY A 146 -9.78 9.52 -1.56
CA GLY A 146 -10.32 8.35 -0.88
C GLY A 146 -10.28 7.06 -1.69
N THR A 147 -9.59 7.02 -2.83
CA THR A 147 -9.50 5.83 -3.67
C THR A 147 -8.22 5.03 -3.41
N CYS A 148 -8.31 3.72 -3.65
CA CYS A 148 -7.15 2.83 -3.72
C CYS A 148 -7.10 2.18 -5.11
N ILE A 149 -6.09 2.54 -5.89
CA ILE A 149 -5.90 2.01 -7.24
C ILE A 149 -5.02 0.76 -7.19
N LYS A 150 -5.56 -0.36 -7.67
CA LYS A 150 -4.78 -1.59 -7.85
C LYS A 150 -3.93 -1.47 -9.10
N ILE A 151 -2.62 -1.66 -8.93
CA ILE A 151 -1.64 -1.72 -10.02
C ILE A 151 -1.09 -3.14 -10.02
N ASP A 152 -1.79 -4.06 -10.65
CA ASP A 152 -1.60 -5.49 -10.41
C ASP A 152 -1.43 -6.35 -11.66
N ASP A 153 -1.38 -5.74 -12.83
CA ASP A 153 -1.22 -6.47 -14.10
C ASP A 153 -2.21 -7.65 -14.27
N GLY A 154 -3.40 -7.54 -13.63
CA GLY A 154 -4.45 -8.56 -13.65
C GLY A 154 -4.31 -9.67 -12.60
N GLN A 155 -3.44 -9.51 -11.60
CA GLN A 155 -3.14 -10.56 -10.62
C GLN A 155 -4.27 -10.85 -9.61
N THR A 156 -5.23 -9.92 -9.45
CA THR A 156 -6.40 -10.16 -8.57
C THR A 156 -7.68 -10.35 -9.38
N ALA A 157 -8.55 -11.26 -8.91
CA ALA A 157 -9.93 -11.32 -9.35
C ALA A 157 -10.65 -9.98 -9.05
N ARG A 158 -11.54 -9.59 -9.94
CA ARG A 158 -12.31 -8.35 -9.82
C ARG A 158 -13.75 -8.64 -9.50
#